data_60f5dff6a7b1fa4593291808fc9b4d8f
#
_entry.id   60f5dff6a7b1fa4593291808fc9b4d8f
#
_cell.length_a   1.000
_cell.length_b   1.000
_cell.length_c   1.000
_cell.angle_alpha   90.00
_cell.angle_beta   90.00
_cell.angle_gamma   90.00
#
_symmetry.space_group_name_H-M   'P 1'
#
loop_
_entity.id
_entity.type
_entity.pdbx_description
1 polymer ?
#
loop_
_entity_poly.entity_id
_entity_poly.type
_entity_poly.pdbx_seq_one_letter_code
_entity_poly.pdbx_strand_id
1 'polypeptide(L)'
;TITPLDRQLVEKAIQIVEDNISETEFSVEELASSLNISRSYFYKKMIKITGKKPIEFIRTIRMKRAQQLLTESQMQVSEIAYTLGYNSPKVFSKHFKDEFNISPSEFIRQQAE
;
A
#
# COMPACT_ATOMS: atom_id res chain seq x y z
N THR A 1 -4.00 -3.86 -23.33
CA THR A 1 -3.46 -2.53 -23.64
C THR A 1 -4.01 -1.50 -22.63
N ILE A 2 -3.13 -0.73 -22.03
CA ILE A 2 -3.51 0.29 -21.05
C ILE A 2 -3.80 1.61 -21.79
N THR A 3 -5.00 2.14 -21.59
CA THR A 3 -5.41 3.42 -22.20
C THR A 3 -4.94 4.59 -21.33
N PRO A 4 -4.92 5.83 -21.86
CA PRO A 4 -4.63 7.00 -21.03
C PRO A 4 -5.61 7.17 -19.88
N LEU A 5 -6.89 6.83 -20.06
CA LEU A 5 -7.88 6.90 -18.97
C LEU A 5 -7.58 5.86 -17.88
N ASP A 6 -7.14 4.68 -18.29
CA ASP A 6 -6.75 3.63 -17.33
C ASP A 6 -5.56 4.10 -16.49
N ARG A 7 -4.58 4.74 -17.13
CA ARG A 7 -3.42 5.28 -16.42
C ARG A 7 -3.84 6.34 -15.41
N GLN A 8 -4.73 7.24 -15.81
CA GLN A 8 -5.24 8.29 -14.92
C GLN A 8 -5.97 7.70 -13.72
N LEU A 9 -6.75 6.63 -13.95
CA LEU A 9 -7.45 5.96 -12.86
C LEU A 9 -6.47 5.41 -11.83
N VAL A 10 -5.44 4.72 -12.29
CA VAL A 10 -4.42 4.14 -11.39
C VAL A 10 -3.66 5.25 -10.66
N GLU A 11 -3.27 6.32 -11.34
CA GLU A 11 -2.55 7.43 -10.72
C GLU A 11 -3.39 8.10 -9.64
N LYS A 12 -4.68 8.31 -9.89
CA LYS A 12 -5.59 8.87 -8.88
C LYS A 12 -5.76 7.92 -7.71
N ALA A 13 -5.88 6.62 -7.99
CA ALA A 13 -6.00 5.62 -6.93
C ALA A 13 -4.77 5.64 -6.03
N ILE A 14 -3.58 5.69 -6.60
CA ILE A 14 -2.33 5.76 -5.84
C ILE A 14 -2.33 7.01 -4.94
N GLN A 15 -2.69 8.16 -5.51
CA GLN A 15 -2.69 9.41 -4.76
C GLN A 15 -3.68 9.36 -3.58
N ILE A 16 -4.86 8.81 -3.80
CA ILE A 16 -5.87 8.70 -2.75
C ILE A 16 -5.39 7.78 -1.63
N VAL A 17 -4.77 6.66 -1.98
CA VAL A 17 -4.23 5.74 -0.98
C VAL A 17 -3.12 6.43 -0.18
N GLU A 18 -2.22 7.15 -0.86
CA GLU A 18 -1.14 7.87 -0.19
C GLU A 18 -1.67 8.94 0.75
N ASP A 19 -2.70 9.66 0.34
CA ASP A 19 -3.32 10.71 1.18
C ASP A 19 -4.01 10.13 2.40
N ASN A 20 -4.39 8.87 2.39
CA ASN A 20 -5.08 8.19 3.48
C ASN A 20 -4.24 7.07 4.09
N ILE A 21 -2.92 7.10 3.89
CA ILE A 21 -2.06 5.95 4.20
C ILE A 21 -2.05 5.63 5.71
N SER A 22 -2.23 6.63 6.55
CA SER A 22 -2.25 6.44 8.00
C SER A 22 -3.63 6.05 8.54
N GLU A 23 -4.65 6.07 7.70
CA GLU A 23 -6.00 5.73 8.11
C GLU A 23 -6.18 4.22 8.17
N THR A 24 -6.31 3.70 9.38
CA THR A 24 -6.42 2.26 9.63
C THR A 24 -7.63 1.64 8.93
N GLU A 25 -8.72 2.38 8.89
CA GLU A 25 -10.00 1.89 8.36
C GLU A 25 -10.24 2.24 6.90
N PHE A 26 -9.23 2.79 6.22
CA PHE A 26 -9.38 3.12 4.81
C PHE A 26 -9.59 1.83 4.00
N SER A 27 -10.73 1.75 3.32
CA SER A 27 -11.18 0.53 2.67
C SER A 27 -11.21 0.65 1.15
N VAL A 28 -11.38 -0.50 0.50
CA VAL A 28 -11.59 -0.55 -0.96
C VAL A 28 -12.85 0.22 -1.33
N GLU A 29 -13.90 0.15 -0.51
CA GLU A 29 -15.15 0.88 -0.74
C GLU A 29 -14.92 2.38 -0.73
N GLU A 30 -14.14 2.87 0.22
CA GLU A 30 -13.82 4.29 0.30
C GLU A 30 -12.99 4.74 -0.89
N LEU A 31 -12.05 3.91 -1.31
CA LEU A 31 -11.23 4.23 -2.47
C LEU A 31 -12.09 4.33 -3.74
N ALA A 32 -12.95 3.35 -3.98
CA ALA A 32 -13.84 3.36 -5.13
C ALA A 32 -14.78 4.57 -5.07
N SER A 33 -15.34 4.85 -3.90
CA SER A 33 -16.21 6.00 -3.70
C SER A 33 -15.50 7.31 -4.02
N SER A 34 -14.25 7.44 -3.58
CA SER A 34 -13.45 8.63 -3.86
C SER A 34 -13.18 8.80 -5.34
N LEU A 35 -13.20 7.71 -6.09
CA LEU A 35 -13.02 7.73 -7.54
C LEU A 35 -14.35 7.85 -8.29
N ASN A 36 -15.46 7.94 -7.57
CA ASN A 36 -16.81 8.06 -8.13
C ASN A 36 -17.20 6.87 -9.02
N ILE A 37 -16.76 5.68 -8.65
CA ILE A 37 -17.09 4.45 -9.38
C ILE A 37 -17.56 3.39 -8.40
N SER A 38 -18.28 2.38 -8.92
CA SER A 38 -18.74 1.29 -8.08
C SER A 38 -17.57 0.38 -7.70
N ARG A 39 -17.73 -0.32 -6.58
CA ARG A 39 -16.73 -1.28 -6.13
C ARG A 39 -16.48 -2.37 -7.16
N SER A 40 -17.57 -2.87 -7.78
CA SER A 40 -17.46 -3.94 -8.79
C SER A 40 -16.69 -3.49 -10.01
N TYR A 41 -16.98 -2.28 -10.49
CA TYR A 41 -16.28 -1.73 -11.65
C TYR A 41 -14.81 -1.52 -11.34
N PHE A 42 -14.52 -0.95 -10.17
CA PHE A 42 -13.14 -0.73 -9.70
C PHE A 42 -12.38 -2.05 -9.61
N TYR A 43 -13.00 -3.09 -9.03
CA TYR A 43 -12.39 -4.41 -8.89
C TYR A 43 -11.94 -4.94 -10.25
N LYS A 44 -12.87 -4.95 -11.20
CA LYS A 44 -12.58 -5.46 -12.56
C LYS A 44 -11.50 -4.68 -13.26
N LYS A 45 -11.55 -3.35 -13.15
CA LYS A 45 -10.57 -2.48 -13.78
C LYS A 45 -9.18 -2.69 -13.19
N MET A 46 -9.07 -2.80 -11.87
CA MET A 46 -7.77 -2.97 -11.23
C MET A 46 -7.13 -4.29 -11.61
N ILE A 47 -7.89 -5.37 -11.65
CA ILE A 47 -7.35 -6.66 -12.08
C ILE A 47 -6.89 -6.57 -13.53
N LYS A 48 -7.66 -5.95 -14.40
CA LYS A 48 -7.33 -5.82 -15.81
C LYS A 48 -6.06 -4.98 -16.03
N ILE A 49 -5.92 -3.88 -15.30
CA ILE A 49 -4.81 -2.94 -15.51
C ILE A 49 -3.55 -3.36 -14.78
N THR A 50 -3.68 -3.79 -13.51
CA THR A 50 -2.53 -4.04 -12.64
C THR A 50 -2.25 -5.51 -12.37
N GLY A 51 -3.22 -6.38 -12.64
CA GLY A 51 -3.13 -7.79 -12.28
C GLY A 51 -3.37 -8.05 -10.80
N LYS A 52 -3.74 -7.03 -10.03
CA LYS A 52 -3.92 -7.15 -8.59
C LYS A 52 -5.34 -6.78 -8.18
N LYS A 53 -5.85 -7.48 -7.15
CA LYS A 53 -7.09 -7.07 -6.49
C LYS A 53 -6.87 -5.73 -5.79
N PRO A 54 -7.91 -4.91 -5.63
CA PRO A 54 -7.76 -3.60 -4.95
C PRO A 54 -7.13 -3.68 -3.57
N ILE A 55 -7.46 -4.70 -2.77
CA ILE A 55 -6.87 -4.85 -1.44
C ILE A 55 -5.34 -5.09 -1.52
N GLU A 56 -4.91 -5.87 -2.49
CA GLU A 56 -3.49 -6.11 -2.73
C GLU A 56 -2.79 -4.85 -3.24
N PHE A 57 -3.48 -4.08 -4.07
CA PHE A 57 -2.99 -2.82 -4.59
C PHE A 57 -2.70 -1.82 -3.46
N ILE A 58 -3.65 -1.69 -2.52
CA ILE A 58 -3.47 -0.82 -1.35
C ILE A 58 -2.27 -1.29 -0.53
N ARG A 59 -2.17 -2.61 -0.31
CA ARG A 59 -1.06 -3.18 0.46
C ARG A 59 0.29 -2.91 -0.21
N THR A 60 0.35 -3.05 -1.52
CA THR A 60 1.59 -2.79 -2.28
C THR A 60 2.06 -1.35 -2.06
N ILE A 61 1.15 -0.39 -2.07
CA ILE A 61 1.49 1.01 -1.85
C ILE A 61 2.04 1.20 -0.43
N ARG A 62 1.37 0.60 0.57
CA ARG A 62 1.84 0.67 1.97
C ARG A 62 3.22 0.06 2.14
N MET A 63 3.48 -1.05 1.47
CA MET A 63 4.78 -1.73 1.57
C MET A 63 5.89 -0.94 0.90
N LYS A 64 5.62 -0.28 -0.22
CA LYS A 64 6.60 0.61 -0.85
C LYS A 64 6.95 1.78 0.06
N ARG A 65 5.95 2.36 0.70
CA ARG A 65 6.18 3.44 1.66
C ARG A 65 6.98 2.94 2.86
N ALA A 66 6.71 1.70 3.30
CA ALA A 66 7.47 1.09 4.38
C ALA A 66 8.96 1.01 4.06
N GLN A 67 9.30 0.58 2.85
CA GLN A 67 10.71 0.53 2.42
C GLN A 67 11.37 1.90 2.50
N GLN A 68 10.67 2.93 2.04
CA GLN A 68 11.18 4.30 2.08
C GLN A 68 11.45 4.74 3.51
N LEU A 69 10.49 4.51 4.40
CA LEU A 69 10.62 4.93 5.80
C LEU A 69 11.73 4.15 6.51
N LEU A 70 11.87 2.86 6.22
CA LEU A 70 12.92 2.03 6.80
C LEU A 70 14.31 2.45 6.31
N THR A 71 14.39 2.98 5.10
CA THR A 71 15.66 3.42 4.50
C THR A 71 16.01 4.85 4.91
N GLU A 72 15.02 5.75 4.93
CA GLU A 72 15.24 7.19 4.99
C GLU A 72 14.96 7.83 6.35
N SER A 73 14.38 7.09 7.30
CA SER A 73 14.03 7.67 8.59
C SER A 73 14.67 6.92 9.75
N GLN A 74 14.60 7.52 10.94
CA GLN A 74 15.07 6.90 12.18
C GLN A 74 13.91 6.30 12.97
N MET A 75 12.74 6.17 12.35
CA MET A 75 11.56 5.64 13.03
C MET A 75 11.74 4.17 13.37
N GLN A 76 11.18 3.77 14.51
CA GLN A 76 11.15 2.36 14.88
C GLN A 76 10.12 1.62 14.03
N VAL A 77 10.31 0.30 13.90
CA VAL A 77 9.41 -0.54 13.11
C VAL A 77 7.96 -0.39 13.55
N SER A 78 7.69 -0.36 14.86
CA SER A 78 6.34 -0.19 15.37
C SER A 78 5.73 1.15 14.97
N GLU A 79 6.52 2.22 15.00
CA GLU A 79 6.05 3.55 14.58
C GLU A 79 5.71 3.56 13.10
N ILE A 80 6.54 2.93 12.28
CA ILE A 80 6.28 2.82 10.84
C ILE A 80 4.97 2.07 10.60
N ALA A 81 4.76 0.96 11.32
CA ALA A 81 3.52 0.19 11.19
C ALA A 81 2.29 1.05 11.45
N TYR A 82 2.28 1.82 12.54
CA TYR A 82 1.15 2.67 12.88
C TYR A 82 0.99 3.82 11.88
N THR A 83 2.10 4.40 11.43
CA THR A 83 2.08 5.46 10.41
C THR A 83 1.45 4.99 9.11
N LEU A 84 1.61 3.71 8.79
CA LEU A 84 1.06 3.13 7.56
C LEU A 84 -0.34 2.56 7.73
N GLY A 85 -0.99 2.86 8.85
CA GLY A 85 -2.38 2.46 9.07
C GLY A 85 -2.56 1.05 9.61
N TYR A 86 -1.52 0.41 10.12
CA TYR A 86 -1.63 -0.89 10.76
C TYR A 86 -1.97 -0.73 12.23
N ASN A 87 -2.87 -1.57 12.72
CA ASN A 87 -3.19 -1.65 14.16
C ASN A 87 -2.16 -2.48 14.93
N SER A 88 -1.44 -3.34 14.23
CA SER A 88 -0.56 -4.31 14.85
C SER A 88 0.77 -4.33 14.11
N PRO A 89 1.89 -4.05 14.81
CA PRO A 89 3.21 -4.20 14.22
C PRO A 89 3.50 -5.62 13.74
N LYS A 90 2.91 -6.61 14.41
CA LYS A 90 3.08 -8.02 14.03
C LYS A 90 2.48 -8.29 12.65
N VAL A 91 1.28 -7.78 12.39
CA VAL A 91 0.63 -7.93 11.07
C VAL A 91 1.42 -7.20 10.01
N PHE A 92 1.89 -5.99 10.32
CA PHE A 92 2.74 -5.23 9.41
C PHE A 92 3.99 -6.02 9.04
N SER A 93 4.68 -6.57 10.03
CA SER A 93 5.91 -7.34 9.79
C SER A 93 5.66 -8.56 8.92
N LYS A 94 4.51 -9.22 9.13
CA LYS A 94 4.12 -10.35 8.30
C LYS A 94 3.91 -9.94 6.85
N HIS A 95 3.17 -8.86 6.62
CA HIS A 95 2.93 -8.36 5.26
C HIS A 95 4.24 -7.92 4.59
N PHE A 96 5.12 -7.28 5.35
CA PHE A 96 6.42 -6.85 4.82
C PHE A 96 7.26 -8.06 4.40
N LYS A 97 7.31 -9.08 5.24
CA LYS A 97 8.06 -10.30 4.92
C LYS A 97 7.46 -11.03 3.73
N ASP A 98 6.13 -11.06 3.63
CA ASP A 98 5.46 -11.68 2.49
C ASP A 98 5.82 -10.97 1.18
N GLU A 99 5.95 -9.64 1.23
CA GLU A 99 6.25 -8.83 0.04
C GLU A 99 7.73 -8.89 -0.35
N PHE A 100 8.62 -8.81 0.63
CA PHE A 100 10.05 -8.61 0.37
C PHE A 100 10.93 -9.79 0.79
N ASN A 101 10.36 -10.85 1.34
CA ASN A 101 11.05 -12.08 1.75
C ASN A 101 12.02 -11.92 2.92
N ILE A 102 12.05 -10.75 3.56
CA ILE A 102 12.81 -10.53 4.81
C ILE A 102 11.97 -9.68 5.76
N SER A 103 12.26 -9.78 7.04
CA SER A 103 11.56 -8.98 8.04
C SER A 103 12.00 -7.52 7.99
N PRO A 104 11.20 -6.58 8.52
CA PRO A 104 11.62 -5.19 8.60
C PRO A 104 12.93 -5.01 9.34
N SER A 105 13.14 -5.73 10.45
CA SER A 105 14.40 -5.65 11.21
C SER A 105 15.58 -6.12 10.40
N GLU A 106 15.42 -7.19 9.66
CA GLU A 106 16.45 -7.72 8.77
C GLU A 106 16.78 -6.72 7.67
N PHE A 107 15.75 -6.07 7.11
CA PHE A 107 15.91 -5.05 6.10
C PHE A 107 16.75 -3.89 6.61
N ILE A 108 16.46 -3.40 7.82
CA ILE A 108 17.24 -2.32 8.46
C ILE A 108 18.69 -2.74 8.61
N ARG A 109 18.93 -3.96 9.09
CA ARG A 109 20.28 -4.46 9.31
C ARG A 109 21.07 -4.51 8.01
N GLN A 110 20.45 -4.95 6.92
CA GLN A 110 21.11 -4.97 5.61
C GLN A 110 21.45 -3.58 5.11
N GLN A 111 20.62 -2.58 5.41
CA GLN A 111 20.87 -1.20 5.00
C GLN A 111 22.07 -0.60 5.74
N ALA A 112 22.36 -1.07 6.95
CA ALA A 112 23.43 -0.55 7.77
C ALA A 112 24.82 -1.05 7.36
N GLU A 113 24.88 -2.08 6.52
CA GLU A 113 26.15 -2.67 6.07
C GLU A 113 26.77 -1.94 4.86
#